data_d0a4f1158d298a1c3e07e2c2c9bc57c6
#
_entry.id   d0a4f1158d298a1c3e07e2c2c9bc57c6
#
_cell.length_a   1.000
_cell.length_b   1.000
_cell.length_c   1.000
_cell.angle_alpha   90.00
_cell.angle_beta   90.00
_cell.angle_gamma   90.00
#
_symmetry.space_group_name_H-M   'P 1'
#
loop_
_entity.id
_entity.type
_entity.pdbx_description
1 polymer ?
#
loop_
_entity_poly.entity_id
_entity_poly.type
_entity_poly.pdbx_seq_one_letter_code
_entity_poly.pdbx_strand_id
1 'polypeptide(L)'
;MKTKFGKTIAGVALLFCAYGAGGCHGDLDIMQDNKLSASNMWKEESDATSATYGLYVYLRSALKSMNDVYLCWGELRNGLWGPGTHNTLNGVDQSQVRTSTMSSVNEYADWTALYTTVNQANLVIRHVPAMGLKEKPRAFCLGNAHFIRAYCFFQIARIWGDAPLPLWGYESTDTELFLGRTPVSEVLMRVERDIADAERYVADTSDKTVATPAAVAMLKADYALWMYRMQAGGEAYLAMAQEALGELGLSDALLEPAYADIFSSSNKCGREVIFAVHQDVSEALNGPAYYLGWNESYVEAAYRNNPVPTTGGNQWWWYTDTYRALLQADPADTRAALTCRTAD
;
A
#
# COMPACT_ATOMS: atom_id res chain seq x y z
N MET A 1 -69.47 8.69 -46.90
CA MET A 1 -68.09 8.28 -47.23
C MET A 1 -67.01 8.68 -46.22
N LYS A 2 -67.35 9.44 -45.16
CA LYS A 2 -66.35 9.91 -44.14
C LYS A 2 -66.04 8.98 -42.99
N THR A 3 -66.81 7.93 -42.73
CA THR A 3 -66.67 7.02 -41.57
C THR A 3 -65.82 5.77 -41.84
N LYS A 4 -65.60 5.40 -43.08
CA LYS A 4 -64.74 4.23 -43.40
C LYS A 4 -63.26 4.55 -43.42
N PHE A 5 -62.84 5.76 -43.78
CA PHE A 5 -61.46 6.19 -43.84
C PHE A 5 -60.81 6.35 -42.46
N GLY A 6 -61.58 6.79 -41.46
CA GLY A 6 -61.06 6.96 -40.09
C GLY A 6 -60.73 5.63 -39.38
N LYS A 7 -61.50 4.57 -39.67
CA LYS A 7 -61.27 3.24 -39.07
C LYS A 7 -60.05 2.53 -39.64
N THR A 8 -59.71 2.77 -40.91
CA THR A 8 -58.55 2.20 -41.58
C THR A 8 -57.24 2.87 -41.12
N ILE A 9 -57.26 4.19 -40.88
CA ILE A 9 -56.07 4.92 -40.36
C ILE A 9 -55.83 4.55 -38.90
N ALA A 10 -56.86 4.38 -38.07
CA ALA A 10 -56.72 3.92 -36.69
C ALA A 10 -56.18 2.47 -36.57
N GLY A 11 -56.59 1.59 -37.51
CA GLY A 11 -56.08 0.20 -37.55
C GLY A 11 -54.62 0.12 -37.97
N VAL A 12 -54.18 0.94 -38.93
CA VAL A 12 -52.78 1.02 -39.37
C VAL A 12 -51.90 1.64 -38.29
N ALA A 13 -52.33 2.67 -37.59
CA ALA A 13 -51.61 3.28 -36.48
C ALA A 13 -51.45 2.30 -35.31
N LEU A 14 -52.47 1.48 -34.96
CA LEU A 14 -52.39 0.45 -33.93
C LEU A 14 -51.42 -0.66 -34.32
N LEU A 15 -51.35 -1.08 -35.58
CA LEU A 15 -50.35 -2.06 -36.08
C LEU A 15 -48.93 -1.51 -36.02
N PHE A 16 -48.71 -0.24 -36.31
CA PHE A 16 -47.36 0.37 -36.19
C PHE A 16 -46.94 0.49 -34.70
N CYS A 17 -47.81 0.78 -33.77
CA CYS A 17 -47.51 0.78 -32.34
C CYS A 17 -47.23 -0.61 -31.77
N ALA A 18 -47.88 -1.68 -32.32
CA ALA A 18 -47.60 -3.03 -31.88
C ALA A 18 -46.25 -3.59 -32.38
N TYR A 19 -45.76 -3.12 -33.53
CA TYR A 19 -44.43 -3.47 -34.05
C TYR A 19 -43.32 -2.67 -33.38
N GLY A 20 -43.60 -1.48 -32.84
CA GLY A 20 -42.62 -0.63 -32.11
C GLY A 20 -42.40 -1.04 -30.65
N ALA A 21 -43.19 -1.95 -30.09
CA ALA A 21 -43.06 -2.40 -28.73
C ALA A 21 -42.21 -3.68 -28.54
N GLY A 22 -41.71 -4.25 -29.64
CA GLY A 22 -40.66 -5.26 -29.60
C GLY A 22 -39.29 -4.58 -29.42
N GLY A 23 -39.07 -3.93 -28.29
CA GLY A 23 -37.75 -3.40 -27.94
C GLY A 23 -36.74 -4.52 -27.93
N CYS A 24 -35.68 -4.36 -28.70
CA CYS A 24 -34.52 -5.23 -28.70
C CYS A 24 -33.97 -5.39 -27.29
N HIS A 25 -34.41 -6.41 -26.58
CA HIS A 25 -33.95 -6.71 -25.22
C HIS A 25 -32.58 -7.39 -25.21
N GLY A 26 -32.05 -7.76 -26.40
CA GLY A 26 -30.79 -8.47 -26.53
C GLY A 26 -29.61 -7.63 -27.09
N ASP A 27 -29.89 -6.54 -27.83
CA ASP A 27 -28.85 -5.78 -28.53
C ASP A 27 -28.27 -4.60 -27.72
N LEU A 28 -28.78 -4.34 -26.52
CA LEU A 28 -28.26 -3.31 -25.61
C LEU A 28 -27.25 -3.81 -24.58
N ASP A 29 -27.12 -5.11 -24.44
CA ASP A 29 -26.03 -5.73 -23.66
C ASP A 29 -24.77 -5.85 -24.54
N ILE A 30 -24.27 -4.72 -24.98
CA ILE A 30 -22.93 -4.66 -25.60
C ILE A 30 -21.94 -4.94 -24.47
N MET A 31 -21.52 -6.18 -24.35
CA MET A 31 -20.33 -6.52 -23.55
C MET A 31 -19.18 -5.70 -24.11
N GLN A 32 -18.70 -4.76 -23.35
CA GLN A 32 -17.53 -3.97 -23.74
C GLN A 32 -16.30 -4.88 -23.56
N ASP A 33 -15.92 -5.60 -24.59
CA ASP A 33 -14.73 -6.46 -24.59
C ASP A 33 -13.43 -5.69 -24.28
N ASN A 34 -13.46 -4.38 -24.40
CA ASN A 34 -12.31 -3.49 -24.18
C ASN A 34 -12.23 -2.89 -22.76
N LYS A 35 -13.19 -3.20 -21.87
CA LYS A 35 -13.13 -2.79 -20.46
C LYS A 35 -13.21 -4.00 -19.58
N LEU A 36 -12.27 -4.10 -18.65
CA LEU A 36 -12.33 -5.10 -17.58
C LEU A 36 -13.59 -4.86 -16.77
N SER A 37 -14.45 -5.86 -16.72
CA SER A 37 -15.66 -5.90 -15.89
C SER A 37 -15.66 -7.21 -15.11
N ALA A 38 -16.47 -7.30 -14.05
CA ALA A 38 -16.58 -8.53 -13.28
C ALA A 38 -17.01 -9.74 -14.15
N SER A 39 -17.69 -9.50 -15.27
CA SER A 39 -18.16 -10.56 -16.20
C SER A 39 -17.10 -11.05 -17.18
N ASN A 40 -16.08 -10.26 -17.49
CA ASN A 40 -15.01 -10.62 -18.44
C ASN A 40 -13.64 -10.83 -17.80
N MET A 41 -13.47 -10.51 -16.55
CA MET A 41 -12.29 -10.81 -15.73
C MET A 41 -12.43 -12.19 -15.05
N TRP A 42 -11.35 -12.74 -14.56
CA TRP A 42 -11.28 -14.01 -13.82
C TRP A 42 -11.54 -15.24 -14.68
N LYS A 43 -11.17 -15.22 -15.96
CA LYS A 43 -11.34 -16.35 -16.90
C LYS A 43 -10.05 -17.15 -17.11
N GLU A 44 -8.92 -16.48 -17.13
CA GLU A 44 -7.63 -17.05 -17.47
C GLU A 44 -6.60 -16.82 -16.36
N GLU A 45 -5.53 -17.63 -16.36
CA GLU A 45 -4.41 -17.49 -15.42
C GLU A 45 -3.77 -16.10 -15.51
N SER A 46 -3.72 -15.53 -16.69
CA SER A 46 -3.22 -14.17 -16.95
C SER A 46 -4.04 -13.10 -16.20
N ASP A 47 -5.35 -13.27 -16.08
CA ASP A 47 -6.22 -12.34 -15.36
C ASP A 47 -5.88 -12.34 -13.87
N ALA A 48 -5.81 -13.53 -13.27
CA ALA A 48 -5.46 -13.69 -11.87
C ALA A 48 -4.06 -13.15 -11.54
N THR A 49 -3.10 -13.44 -12.42
CA THR A 49 -1.71 -12.98 -12.27
C THR A 49 -1.61 -11.46 -12.39
N SER A 50 -2.28 -10.87 -13.38
CA SER A 50 -2.32 -9.41 -13.56
C SER A 50 -3.00 -8.71 -12.39
N ALA A 51 -4.13 -9.25 -11.88
CA ALA A 51 -4.77 -8.74 -10.68
C ALA A 51 -3.85 -8.79 -9.47
N THR A 52 -3.05 -9.85 -9.35
CA THR A 52 -2.09 -10.02 -8.25
C THR A 52 -0.96 -8.99 -8.32
N TYR A 53 -0.36 -8.77 -9.48
CA TYR A 53 0.61 -7.67 -9.63
C TYR A 53 -0.04 -6.30 -9.42
N GLY A 54 -1.31 -6.14 -9.80
CA GLY A 54 -2.10 -4.95 -9.51
C GLY A 54 -2.17 -4.61 -8.02
N LEU A 55 -2.12 -5.61 -7.11
CA LEU A 55 -2.08 -5.37 -5.67
C LEU A 55 -0.89 -4.51 -5.25
N TYR A 56 0.28 -4.76 -5.84
CA TYR A 56 1.50 -4.00 -5.55
C TYR A 56 1.43 -2.57 -6.10
N VAL A 57 0.75 -2.37 -7.23
CA VAL A 57 0.48 -1.03 -7.77
C VAL A 57 -0.45 -0.26 -6.82
N TYR A 58 -1.51 -0.89 -6.32
CA TYR A 58 -2.42 -0.26 -5.34
C TYR A 58 -1.71 0.00 -4.01
N LEU A 59 -0.93 -0.96 -3.50
CA LEU A 59 -0.14 -0.76 -2.28
C LEU A 59 0.83 0.42 -2.44
N ARG A 60 1.59 0.46 -3.54
CA ARG A 60 2.49 1.57 -3.84
C ARG A 60 1.73 2.90 -3.86
N SER A 61 0.60 2.94 -4.55
CA SER A 61 -0.24 4.14 -4.62
C SER A 61 -0.73 4.57 -3.24
N ALA A 62 -1.09 3.62 -2.37
CA ALA A 62 -1.52 3.91 -1.01
C ALA A 62 -0.38 4.48 -0.16
N LEU A 63 0.81 3.91 -0.22
CA LEU A 63 1.98 4.35 0.54
C LEU A 63 2.53 5.69 0.06
N LYS A 64 2.39 5.95 -1.25
CA LYS A 64 2.88 7.18 -1.88
C LYS A 64 1.84 8.29 -1.99
N SER A 65 0.60 8.05 -1.58
CA SER A 65 -0.41 9.10 -1.55
C SER A 65 0.08 10.29 -0.74
N MET A 66 -0.38 11.48 -1.06
CA MET A 66 0.02 12.72 -0.39
C MET A 66 1.55 12.89 -0.22
N ASN A 67 2.30 12.51 -1.26
CA ASN A 67 3.76 12.56 -1.27
C ASN A 67 4.43 11.72 -0.15
N ASP A 68 4.21 10.41 -0.19
CA ASP A 68 4.80 9.44 0.74
C ASP A 68 4.19 9.50 2.17
N VAL A 69 2.86 9.43 2.25
CA VAL A 69 2.10 9.44 3.51
C VAL A 69 2.61 8.43 4.55
N TYR A 70 3.15 7.30 4.12
CA TYR A 70 3.67 6.26 5.01
C TYR A 70 4.81 6.79 5.91
N LEU A 71 5.62 7.73 5.42
CA LEU A 71 6.64 8.40 6.23
C LEU A 71 6.00 9.26 7.33
N CYS A 72 4.89 9.94 7.00
CA CYS A 72 4.16 10.74 7.97
C CYS A 72 3.56 9.86 9.08
N TRP A 73 3.00 8.71 8.74
CA TRP A 73 2.41 7.82 9.73
C TRP A 73 3.41 7.25 10.73
N GLY A 74 4.62 6.90 10.28
CA GLY A 74 5.67 6.31 11.10
C GLY A 74 6.70 7.33 11.58
N GLU A 75 7.41 7.92 10.66
CA GLU A 75 8.64 8.66 10.94
C GLU A 75 8.40 9.99 11.67
N LEU A 76 7.33 10.72 11.35
CA LEU A 76 7.07 12.00 12.04
C LEU A 76 6.75 11.86 13.52
N ARG A 77 6.36 10.68 13.98
CA ARG A 77 5.95 10.44 15.37
C ARG A 77 7.07 9.90 16.25
N ASN A 78 8.22 9.56 15.68
CA ASN A 78 9.33 8.95 16.43
C ASN A 78 10.21 9.96 17.21
N GLY A 79 9.96 11.27 17.06
CA GLY A 79 10.74 12.33 17.72
C GLY A 79 12.08 12.66 17.08
N LEU A 80 12.45 11.99 15.99
CA LEU A 80 13.71 12.24 15.28
C LEU A 80 13.61 13.44 14.33
N TRP A 81 12.39 13.74 13.88
CA TRP A 81 12.10 14.77 12.90
C TRP A 81 11.49 16.02 13.53
N GLY A 82 12.00 17.17 13.12
CA GLY A 82 11.49 18.49 13.45
C GLY A 82 11.03 19.24 12.20
N PRO A 83 10.47 20.45 12.39
CA PRO A 83 10.07 21.32 11.27
C PRO A 83 11.28 21.76 10.47
N GLY A 84 11.20 21.65 9.14
CA GLY A 84 12.17 22.15 8.20
C GLY A 84 11.96 23.63 7.85
N THR A 85 12.62 24.09 6.79
CA THR A 85 12.58 25.49 6.34
C THR A 85 11.20 25.93 5.84
N HIS A 86 10.38 25.00 5.35
CA HIS A 86 9.03 25.26 4.85
C HIS A 86 7.90 24.90 5.82
N ASN A 87 8.14 25.08 7.10
CA ASN A 87 7.19 24.73 8.15
C ASN A 87 5.79 25.39 8.02
N THR A 88 5.64 26.39 7.16
CA THR A 88 4.43 27.23 7.14
C THR A 88 3.40 26.87 6.10
N LEU A 89 3.71 26.06 5.08
CA LEU A 89 2.80 25.83 3.95
C LEU A 89 2.03 24.49 3.99
N ASN A 90 2.64 23.44 4.52
CA ASN A 90 1.95 22.16 4.78
C ASN A 90 2.10 21.75 6.26
N GLY A 91 2.54 22.72 7.06
CA GLY A 91 2.97 22.46 8.41
C GLY A 91 1.85 22.12 9.38
N VAL A 92 0.60 22.48 9.08
CA VAL A 92 -0.49 22.26 10.05
C VAL A 92 -0.77 20.77 10.18
N ASP A 93 -1.04 20.09 9.08
CA ASP A 93 -1.42 18.67 9.12
C ASP A 93 -0.25 17.76 9.54
N GLN A 94 0.93 17.96 8.97
CA GLN A 94 2.12 17.23 9.39
C GLN A 94 2.53 17.55 10.82
N SER A 95 2.43 18.80 11.24
CA SER A 95 2.69 19.19 12.63
C SER A 95 1.72 18.53 13.58
N GLN A 96 0.44 18.40 13.23
CA GLN A 96 -0.55 17.67 14.02
C GLN A 96 -0.22 16.18 14.13
N VAL A 97 0.26 15.54 13.04
CA VAL A 97 0.78 14.16 13.10
C VAL A 97 1.93 14.07 14.08
N ARG A 98 2.93 14.94 13.95
CA ARG A 98 4.13 14.95 14.79
C ARG A 98 3.82 15.18 16.26
N THR A 99 2.87 16.05 16.57
CA THR A 99 2.48 16.40 17.94
C THR A 99 1.32 15.55 18.49
N SER A 100 0.81 14.61 17.71
CA SER A 100 -0.34 13.76 18.07
C SER A 100 -1.60 14.56 18.41
N THR A 101 -1.83 15.67 17.69
CA THR A 101 -2.99 16.57 17.85
C THR A 101 -3.92 16.53 16.64
N MET A 102 -3.89 15.43 15.87
CA MET A 102 -4.69 15.26 14.66
C MET A 102 -6.19 15.33 14.94
N SER A 103 -6.89 15.93 14.01
CA SER A 103 -8.36 15.89 13.92
C SER A 103 -8.80 15.00 12.76
N SER A 104 -10.10 14.70 12.70
CA SER A 104 -10.70 13.90 11.62
C SER A 104 -10.64 14.56 10.23
N VAL A 105 -10.33 15.85 10.16
CA VAL A 105 -10.18 16.59 8.89
C VAL A 105 -8.72 16.69 8.43
N ASN A 106 -7.78 16.11 9.20
CA ASN A 106 -6.38 16.05 8.80
C ASN A 106 -6.23 15.15 7.58
N GLU A 107 -5.56 15.63 6.52
CA GLU A 107 -5.40 14.88 5.27
C GLU A 107 -4.67 13.54 5.45
N TYR A 108 -3.76 13.44 6.43
CA TYR A 108 -3.03 12.21 6.75
C TYR A 108 -3.86 11.18 7.53
N ALA A 109 -5.11 11.53 7.89
CA ALA A 109 -6.06 10.59 8.48
C ALA A 109 -6.91 9.84 7.45
N ASP A 110 -6.68 10.04 6.14
CA ASP A 110 -7.39 9.33 5.08
C ASP A 110 -6.84 7.91 4.90
N TRP A 111 -7.70 6.92 5.05
CA TRP A 111 -7.40 5.49 4.88
C TRP A 111 -7.90 4.91 3.54
N THR A 112 -8.51 5.73 2.69
CA THR A 112 -9.19 5.29 1.45
C THR A 112 -8.30 4.45 0.56
N ALA A 113 -7.05 4.85 0.35
CA ALA A 113 -6.13 4.13 -0.52
C ALA A 113 -5.75 2.75 0.02
N LEU A 114 -5.62 2.60 1.35
CA LEU A 114 -5.40 1.29 1.97
C LEU A 114 -6.62 0.37 1.79
N TYR A 115 -7.83 0.91 1.97
CA TYR A 115 -9.06 0.12 1.74
C TYR A 115 -9.27 -0.24 0.26
N THR A 116 -8.84 0.60 -0.66
CA THR A 116 -8.82 0.25 -2.09
C THR A 116 -7.93 -0.96 -2.34
N THR A 117 -6.76 -0.99 -1.70
CA THR A 117 -5.83 -2.14 -1.78
C THR A 117 -6.43 -3.39 -1.14
N VAL A 118 -7.06 -3.26 0.04
CA VAL A 118 -7.79 -4.36 0.71
C VAL A 118 -8.89 -4.92 -0.20
N ASN A 119 -9.65 -4.05 -0.87
CA ASN A 119 -10.70 -4.49 -1.79
C ASN A 119 -10.15 -5.35 -2.93
N GLN A 120 -9.03 -4.93 -3.54
CA GLN A 120 -8.38 -5.72 -4.59
C GLN A 120 -7.89 -7.07 -4.07
N ALA A 121 -7.30 -7.12 -2.88
CA ALA A 121 -6.89 -8.37 -2.26
C ALA A 121 -8.09 -9.29 -2.00
N ASN A 122 -9.21 -8.74 -1.52
CA ASN A 122 -10.45 -9.49 -1.33
C ASN A 122 -10.98 -10.09 -2.64
N LEU A 123 -10.90 -9.35 -3.76
CA LEU A 123 -11.32 -9.86 -5.07
C LEU A 123 -10.44 -11.05 -5.51
N VAL A 124 -9.12 -10.96 -5.37
CA VAL A 124 -8.21 -12.08 -5.67
C VAL A 124 -8.56 -13.30 -4.81
N ILE A 125 -8.69 -13.11 -3.50
CA ILE A 125 -8.99 -14.20 -2.54
C ILE A 125 -10.35 -14.85 -2.86
N ARG A 126 -11.33 -14.08 -3.31
CA ARG A 126 -12.67 -14.56 -3.65
C ARG A 126 -12.70 -15.35 -4.96
N HIS A 127 -12.06 -14.83 -6.01
CA HIS A 127 -12.23 -15.38 -7.37
C HIS A 127 -11.24 -16.49 -7.71
N VAL A 128 -9.96 -16.35 -7.31
CA VAL A 128 -8.91 -17.30 -7.67
C VAL A 128 -9.21 -18.75 -7.30
N PRO A 129 -9.83 -19.08 -6.14
CA PRO A 129 -10.16 -20.46 -5.82
C PRO A 129 -11.11 -21.15 -6.82
N ALA A 130 -11.99 -20.38 -7.48
CA ALA A 130 -12.99 -20.90 -8.42
C ALA A 130 -12.48 -21.01 -9.87
N MET A 131 -11.29 -20.43 -10.19
CA MET A 131 -10.79 -20.36 -11.55
C MET A 131 -10.17 -21.67 -12.08
N GLY A 132 -10.03 -22.70 -11.27
CA GLY A 132 -9.44 -23.97 -11.70
C GLY A 132 -7.97 -23.89 -12.09
N LEU A 133 -7.22 -22.91 -11.57
CA LEU A 133 -5.80 -22.72 -11.84
C LEU A 133 -4.96 -23.89 -11.33
N LYS A 134 -3.80 -24.11 -11.97
CA LYS A 134 -2.78 -25.01 -11.43
C LYS A 134 -2.31 -24.51 -10.06
N GLU A 135 -1.75 -25.43 -9.27
CA GLU A 135 -1.38 -25.13 -7.88
C GLU A 135 -0.42 -23.95 -7.75
N LYS A 136 0.64 -23.88 -8.55
CA LYS A 136 1.64 -22.81 -8.47
C LYS A 136 1.06 -21.40 -8.72
N PRO A 137 0.39 -21.13 -9.84
CA PRO A 137 -0.21 -19.81 -10.06
C PRO A 137 -1.32 -19.49 -9.05
N ARG A 138 -2.10 -20.49 -8.64
CA ARG A 138 -3.09 -20.31 -7.58
C ARG A 138 -2.46 -19.91 -6.26
N ALA A 139 -1.41 -20.61 -5.84
CA ALA A 139 -0.67 -20.32 -4.61
C ALA A 139 -0.01 -18.94 -4.68
N PHE A 140 0.60 -18.58 -5.81
CA PHE A 140 1.15 -17.25 -6.05
C PHE A 140 0.10 -16.16 -5.81
N CYS A 141 -1.07 -16.27 -6.44
CA CYS A 141 -2.12 -15.26 -6.30
C CYS A 141 -2.63 -15.17 -4.86
N LEU A 142 -2.93 -16.29 -4.22
CA LEU A 142 -3.49 -16.31 -2.86
C LEU A 142 -2.46 -15.84 -1.83
N GLY A 143 -1.22 -16.31 -1.91
CA GLY A 143 -0.16 -15.91 -0.99
C GLY A 143 0.10 -14.41 -1.00
N ASN A 144 0.21 -13.83 -2.19
CA ASN A 144 0.39 -12.39 -2.35
C ASN A 144 -0.83 -11.59 -1.86
N ALA A 145 -2.05 -12.05 -2.15
CA ALA A 145 -3.25 -11.35 -1.73
C ALA A 145 -3.42 -11.36 -0.20
N HIS A 146 -3.16 -12.48 0.47
CA HIS A 146 -3.18 -12.57 1.92
C HIS A 146 -2.08 -11.71 2.55
N PHE A 147 -0.85 -11.75 2.02
CA PHE A 147 0.25 -10.91 2.49
C PHE A 147 -0.09 -9.42 2.42
N ILE A 148 -0.56 -8.94 1.27
CA ILE A 148 -0.92 -7.52 1.07
C ILE A 148 -2.09 -7.12 1.96
N ARG A 149 -3.12 -7.98 2.12
CA ARG A 149 -4.25 -7.68 2.99
C ARG A 149 -3.84 -7.63 4.45
N ALA A 150 -3.01 -8.57 4.90
CA ALA A 150 -2.42 -8.55 6.24
C ALA A 150 -1.66 -7.25 6.49
N TYR A 151 -0.79 -6.86 5.57
CA TYR A 151 -0.02 -5.62 5.67
C TYR A 151 -0.95 -4.40 5.79
N CYS A 152 -1.94 -4.28 4.91
CA CYS A 152 -2.86 -3.13 4.91
C CYS A 152 -3.68 -3.06 6.20
N PHE A 153 -4.28 -4.16 6.66
CA PHE A 153 -5.04 -4.17 7.91
C PHE A 153 -4.14 -3.93 9.13
N PHE A 154 -2.89 -4.39 9.10
CA PHE A 154 -1.96 -4.12 10.16
C PHE A 154 -1.60 -2.62 10.25
N GLN A 155 -1.39 -1.96 9.10
CA GLN A 155 -1.22 -0.50 9.07
C GLN A 155 -2.48 0.22 9.57
N ILE A 156 -3.67 -0.19 9.12
CA ILE A 156 -4.94 0.38 9.55
C ILE A 156 -5.11 0.25 11.07
N ALA A 157 -4.87 -0.95 11.62
CA ALA A 157 -4.98 -1.19 13.05
C ALA A 157 -4.00 -0.33 13.87
N ARG A 158 -2.75 -0.18 13.41
CA ARG A 158 -1.72 0.61 14.10
C ARG A 158 -2.02 2.11 14.10
N ILE A 159 -2.61 2.62 13.03
CA ILE A 159 -2.80 4.07 12.84
C ILE A 159 -4.15 4.54 13.38
N TRP A 160 -5.23 3.79 13.15
CA TRP A 160 -6.59 4.21 13.48
C TRP A 160 -7.27 3.39 14.59
N GLY A 161 -6.70 2.28 15.00
CA GLY A 161 -7.32 1.39 16.00
C GLY A 161 -8.53 0.66 15.43
N ASP A 162 -9.69 0.84 16.04
CA ASP A 162 -10.96 0.26 15.55
C ASP A 162 -11.24 0.75 14.13
N ALA A 163 -11.56 -0.18 13.22
CA ALA A 163 -11.70 0.12 11.81
C ALA A 163 -12.67 -0.85 11.13
N PRO A 164 -13.33 -0.47 10.02
CA PRO A 164 -14.13 -1.39 9.22
C PRO A 164 -13.31 -2.62 8.77
N LEU A 165 -13.92 -3.80 8.80
CA LEU A 165 -13.26 -5.05 8.43
C LEU A 165 -13.99 -5.75 7.26
N PRO A 166 -13.97 -5.19 6.04
CA PRO A 166 -14.53 -5.84 4.88
C PRO A 166 -13.65 -7.02 4.47
N LEU A 167 -14.26 -8.22 4.40
CA LEU A 167 -13.59 -9.46 3.97
C LEU A 167 -14.09 -9.98 2.63
N TRP A 168 -14.88 -9.18 1.93
CA TRP A 168 -15.39 -9.49 0.57
C TRP A 168 -15.02 -8.35 -0.37
N GLY A 169 -14.81 -8.68 -1.65
CA GLY A 169 -14.56 -7.67 -2.68
C GLY A 169 -15.85 -7.01 -3.13
N TYR A 170 -15.83 -5.69 -3.19
CA TYR A 170 -16.92 -4.90 -3.74
C TYR A 170 -16.78 -4.82 -5.26
N GLU A 171 -17.78 -5.36 -5.98
CA GLU A 171 -17.86 -5.33 -7.45
C GLU A 171 -19.11 -4.59 -7.92
N SER A 172 -20.08 -4.37 -7.03
CA SER A 172 -21.31 -3.63 -7.28
C SER A 172 -21.74 -2.87 -6.03
N THR A 173 -22.74 -2.02 -6.18
CA THR A 173 -23.37 -1.28 -5.07
C THR A 173 -24.44 -2.09 -4.34
N ASP A 174 -24.65 -3.34 -4.70
CA ASP A 174 -25.70 -4.19 -4.11
C ASP A 174 -25.30 -4.79 -2.75
N THR A 175 -24.04 -4.62 -2.37
CA THR A 175 -23.50 -5.05 -1.07
C THR A 175 -23.55 -3.90 -0.06
N GLU A 176 -23.59 -4.23 1.23
CA GLU A 176 -23.49 -3.23 2.28
C GLU A 176 -22.16 -2.46 2.19
N LEU A 177 -22.24 -1.17 1.83
CA LEU A 177 -21.07 -0.31 1.62
C LEU A 177 -20.61 0.36 2.91
N PHE A 178 -21.50 0.49 3.90
CA PHE A 178 -21.24 1.26 5.12
C PHE A 178 -21.11 0.32 6.32
N LEU A 179 -19.90 -0.14 6.56
CA LEU A 179 -19.57 -0.95 7.74
C LEU A 179 -19.24 -0.05 8.93
N GLY A 180 -19.73 -0.46 10.09
CA GLY A 180 -19.26 0.09 11.37
C GLY A 180 -17.78 -0.25 11.63
N ARG A 181 -17.20 0.38 12.64
CA ARG A 181 -15.86 0.01 13.10
C ARG A 181 -15.91 -1.30 13.87
N THR A 182 -15.04 -2.21 13.51
CA THR A 182 -14.77 -3.46 14.22
C THR A 182 -13.68 -3.18 15.26
N PRO A 183 -13.75 -3.77 16.48
CA PRO A 183 -12.70 -3.63 17.47
C PRO A 183 -11.31 -3.98 16.92
N VAL A 184 -10.30 -3.20 17.28
CA VAL A 184 -8.92 -3.40 16.82
C VAL A 184 -8.38 -4.81 17.10
N SER A 185 -8.80 -5.43 18.19
CA SER A 185 -8.43 -6.81 18.51
C SER A 185 -8.91 -7.81 17.45
N GLU A 186 -10.10 -7.62 16.88
CA GLU A 186 -10.64 -8.48 15.82
C GLU A 186 -9.94 -8.19 14.48
N VAL A 187 -9.62 -6.93 14.19
CA VAL A 187 -8.82 -6.56 13.02
C VAL A 187 -7.46 -7.24 13.10
N LEU A 188 -6.79 -7.19 14.26
CA LEU A 188 -5.48 -7.82 14.47
C LEU A 188 -5.56 -9.36 14.41
N MET A 189 -6.65 -9.98 14.89
CA MET A 189 -6.86 -11.42 14.68
C MET A 189 -7.01 -11.77 13.18
N ARG A 190 -7.60 -10.87 12.37
CA ARG A 190 -7.65 -11.07 10.90
C ARG A 190 -6.26 -10.97 10.30
N VAL A 191 -5.44 -10.02 10.73
CA VAL A 191 -4.04 -9.90 10.31
C VAL A 191 -3.27 -11.20 10.56
N GLU A 192 -3.37 -11.77 11.76
CA GLU A 192 -2.71 -13.03 12.11
C GLU A 192 -3.13 -14.20 11.20
N ARG A 193 -4.43 -14.31 10.92
CA ARG A 193 -4.95 -15.33 10.00
C ARG A 193 -4.45 -15.12 8.57
N ASP A 194 -4.39 -13.88 8.10
CA ASP A 194 -3.88 -13.59 6.75
C ASP A 194 -2.37 -13.84 6.65
N ILE A 195 -1.59 -13.60 7.71
CA ILE A 195 -0.18 -14.00 7.78
C ILE A 195 -0.05 -15.51 7.66
N ALA A 196 -0.83 -16.28 8.42
CA ALA A 196 -0.80 -17.75 8.37
C ALA A 196 -1.23 -18.29 6.99
N ASP A 197 -2.24 -17.66 6.35
CA ASP A 197 -2.64 -18.00 4.99
C ASP A 197 -1.53 -17.65 3.97
N ALA A 198 -0.83 -16.51 4.14
CA ALA A 198 0.31 -16.16 3.31
C ALA A 198 1.47 -17.14 3.47
N GLU A 199 1.84 -17.54 4.68
CA GLU A 199 2.85 -18.57 4.96
C GLU A 199 2.55 -19.88 4.22
N ARG A 200 1.29 -20.26 4.17
CA ARG A 200 0.85 -21.50 3.52
C ARG A 200 1.05 -21.48 2.00
N TYR A 201 0.89 -20.32 1.35
CA TYR A 201 0.82 -20.22 -0.10
C TYR A 201 2.07 -19.61 -0.74
N VAL A 202 2.80 -18.76 -0.03
CA VAL A 202 3.97 -18.08 -0.58
C VAL A 202 5.11 -19.07 -0.81
N ALA A 203 5.63 -19.07 -2.04
CA ALA A 203 6.80 -19.86 -2.41
C ALA A 203 8.06 -19.01 -2.44
N ASP A 204 9.21 -19.65 -2.31
CA ASP A 204 10.50 -18.98 -2.43
C ASP A 204 10.73 -18.44 -3.85
N THR A 205 11.24 -17.22 -3.92
CA THR A 205 11.59 -16.53 -5.14
C THR A 205 12.72 -15.53 -4.87
N SER A 206 13.53 -15.26 -5.87
CA SER A 206 14.54 -14.20 -5.84
C SER A 206 13.95 -12.79 -6.05
N ASP A 207 12.70 -12.69 -6.48
CA ASP A 207 12.01 -11.41 -6.68
C ASP A 207 11.52 -10.86 -5.34
N LYS A 208 12.24 -9.89 -4.82
CA LYS A 208 11.92 -9.20 -3.56
C LYS A 208 10.81 -8.15 -3.70
N THR A 209 10.24 -7.98 -4.88
CA THR A 209 9.14 -7.04 -5.12
C THR A 209 7.75 -7.69 -4.99
N VAL A 210 7.72 -8.98 -4.74
CA VAL A 210 6.52 -9.76 -4.39
C VAL A 210 6.70 -10.43 -3.03
N ALA A 211 5.64 -11.00 -2.48
CA ALA A 211 5.72 -11.73 -1.21
C ALA A 211 6.67 -12.92 -1.31
N THR A 212 7.63 -12.98 -0.41
CA THR A 212 8.55 -14.10 -0.21
C THR A 212 8.35 -14.68 1.18
N PRO A 213 8.79 -15.91 1.47
CA PRO A 213 8.76 -16.43 2.83
C PRO A 213 9.43 -15.49 3.83
N ALA A 214 10.56 -14.88 3.46
CA ALA A 214 11.25 -13.89 4.29
C ALA A 214 10.40 -12.62 4.54
N ALA A 215 9.68 -12.12 3.52
CA ALA A 215 8.80 -10.98 3.68
C ALA A 215 7.62 -11.29 4.62
N VAL A 216 7.04 -12.50 4.52
CA VAL A 216 5.96 -12.94 5.41
C VAL A 216 6.46 -13.12 6.84
N ALA A 217 7.63 -13.76 7.03
CA ALA A 217 8.25 -13.95 8.35
C ALA A 217 8.56 -12.59 9.01
N MET A 218 9.04 -11.61 8.25
CA MET A 218 9.29 -10.26 8.77
C MET A 218 8.00 -9.53 9.18
N LEU A 219 6.92 -9.66 8.38
CA LEU A 219 5.61 -9.12 8.74
C LEU A 219 5.06 -9.79 10.01
N LYS A 220 5.23 -11.13 10.14
CA LYS A 220 4.85 -11.90 11.33
C LYS A 220 5.62 -11.43 12.57
N ALA A 221 6.92 -11.20 12.43
CA ALA A 221 7.74 -10.70 13.54
C ALA A 221 7.31 -9.29 13.99
N ASP A 222 7.09 -8.36 13.06
CA ASP A 222 6.59 -7.00 13.36
C ASP A 222 5.21 -7.05 14.04
N TYR A 223 4.30 -7.87 13.49
CA TYR A 223 2.99 -8.10 14.09
C TYR A 223 3.09 -8.66 15.52
N ALA A 224 3.91 -9.66 15.72
CA ALA A 224 4.06 -10.31 17.03
C ALA A 224 4.68 -9.36 18.07
N LEU A 225 5.69 -8.58 17.70
CA LEU A 225 6.26 -7.53 18.57
C LEU A 225 5.23 -6.45 18.91
N TRP A 226 4.39 -6.06 17.97
CA TRP A 226 3.29 -5.13 18.21
C TRP A 226 2.27 -5.70 19.20
N MET A 227 1.84 -6.96 19.01
CA MET A 227 0.93 -7.65 19.93
C MET A 227 1.51 -7.75 21.34
N TYR A 228 2.78 -8.13 21.45
CA TYR A 228 3.47 -8.19 22.74
C TYR A 228 3.49 -6.84 23.44
N ARG A 229 3.91 -5.80 22.74
CA ARG A 229 4.17 -4.48 23.36
C ARG A 229 2.93 -3.62 23.52
N MET A 230 2.07 -3.58 22.50
CA MET A 230 0.97 -2.62 22.41
C MET A 230 -0.39 -3.22 22.79
N GLN A 231 -0.55 -4.55 22.67
CA GLN A 231 -1.81 -5.23 22.94
C GLN A 231 -1.73 -6.10 24.21
N ALA A 232 -0.63 -6.05 24.95
CA ALA A 232 -0.38 -6.86 26.13
C ALA A 232 -0.59 -8.37 25.88
N GLY A 233 -0.23 -8.84 24.69
CA GLY A 233 -0.50 -10.21 24.22
C GLY A 233 0.32 -11.31 24.92
N GLY A 234 1.29 -10.93 25.78
CA GLY A 234 2.09 -11.86 26.58
C GLY A 234 3.27 -12.49 25.82
N GLU A 235 4.05 -13.30 26.55
CA GLU A 235 5.32 -13.90 26.08
C GLU A 235 5.18 -14.81 24.87
N ALA A 236 3.99 -15.35 24.59
CA ALA A 236 3.75 -16.17 23.41
C ALA A 236 4.00 -15.39 22.10
N TYR A 237 3.66 -14.10 22.09
CA TYR A 237 3.94 -13.25 20.91
C TYR A 237 5.44 -12.90 20.79
N LEU A 238 6.15 -12.77 21.92
CA LEU A 238 7.59 -12.59 21.87
C LEU A 238 8.28 -13.85 21.31
N ALA A 239 7.84 -15.03 21.73
CA ALA A 239 8.33 -16.30 21.18
C ALA A 239 8.01 -16.42 19.67
N MET A 240 6.80 -16.03 19.24
CA MET A 240 6.42 -16.00 17.82
C MET A 240 7.34 -15.08 17.01
N ALA A 241 7.68 -13.90 17.55
CA ALA A 241 8.61 -13.00 16.88
C ALA A 241 10.02 -13.60 16.75
N GLN A 242 10.51 -14.25 17.81
CA GLN A 242 11.82 -14.91 17.79
C GLN A 242 11.86 -16.07 16.77
N GLU A 243 10.81 -16.88 16.72
CA GLU A 243 10.67 -17.96 15.73
C GLU A 243 10.70 -17.40 14.30
N ALA A 244 9.85 -16.41 14.00
CA ALA A 244 9.77 -15.79 12.68
C ALA A 244 11.10 -15.15 12.25
N LEU A 245 11.82 -14.49 13.15
CA LEU A 245 13.15 -13.95 12.86
C LEU A 245 14.19 -15.06 12.68
N GLY A 246 14.05 -16.18 13.39
CA GLY A 246 14.90 -17.37 13.21
C GLY A 246 14.77 -17.98 11.82
N GLU A 247 13.57 -17.96 11.24
CA GLU A 247 13.32 -18.46 9.87
C GLU A 247 14.06 -17.66 8.80
N LEU A 248 14.44 -16.41 9.07
CA LEU A 248 15.18 -15.58 8.12
C LEU A 248 16.63 -16.04 7.92
N GLY A 249 17.15 -16.88 8.79
CA GLY A 249 18.52 -17.37 8.71
C GLY A 249 19.56 -16.24 8.74
N LEU A 250 19.29 -15.18 9.51
CA LEU A 250 20.13 -13.98 9.56
C LEU A 250 21.57 -14.33 9.96
N SER A 251 22.52 -13.80 9.20
CA SER A 251 23.95 -13.94 9.46
C SER A 251 24.70 -12.73 8.91
N ASP A 252 25.91 -12.52 9.38
CA ASP A 252 26.76 -11.42 8.88
C ASP A 252 27.01 -11.49 7.37
N ALA A 253 26.88 -12.68 6.77
CA ALA A 253 27.01 -12.86 5.32
C ALA A 253 25.89 -12.21 4.50
N LEU A 254 24.76 -11.90 5.14
CA LEU A 254 23.65 -11.16 4.52
C LEU A 254 23.82 -9.65 4.58
N LEU A 255 24.76 -9.15 5.39
CA LEU A 255 25.03 -7.73 5.48
C LEU A 255 25.81 -7.25 4.25
N GLU A 256 25.51 -6.03 3.81
CA GLU A 256 26.33 -5.37 2.80
C GLU A 256 27.71 -5.05 3.37
N PRO A 257 28.78 -5.14 2.56
CA PRO A 257 30.13 -4.86 3.03
C PRO A 257 30.33 -3.44 3.57
N ALA A 258 29.60 -2.49 3.03
CA ALA A 258 29.60 -1.12 3.51
C ALA A 258 28.17 -0.60 3.68
N TYR A 259 27.95 0.16 4.73
CA TYR A 259 26.65 0.77 5.03
C TYR A 259 26.09 1.60 3.88
N ALA A 260 26.96 2.29 3.13
CA ALA A 260 26.55 3.07 1.96
C ALA A 260 25.96 2.22 0.83
N ASP A 261 26.34 0.94 0.73
CA ASP A 261 25.90 0.06 -0.34
C ASP A 261 24.41 -0.29 -0.21
N ILE A 262 23.87 -0.27 1.02
CA ILE A 262 22.44 -0.48 1.29
C ILE A 262 21.58 0.53 0.53
N PHE A 263 22.05 1.78 0.43
CA PHE A 263 21.31 2.91 -0.16
C PHE A 263 21.76 3.24 -1.59
N SER A 264 22.64 2.44 -2.17
CA SER A 264 23.15 2.68 -3.51
C SER A 264 22.08 2.40 -4.58
N SER A 265 21.91 3.32 -5.51
CA SER A 265 21.02 3.12 -6.66
C SER A 265 21.47 1.98 -7.60
N SER A 266 22.74 1.60 -7.55
CA SER A 266 23.28 0.45 -8.28
C SER A 266 23.06 -0.88 -7.57
N ASN A 267 22.65 -0.86 -6.30
CA ASN A 267 22.40 -2.05 -5.48
C ASN A 267 20.92 -2.15 -5.04
N LYS A 268 20.01 -1.81 -5.95
CA LYS A 268 18.57 -1.98 -5.69
C LYS A 268 18.26 -3.43 -5.39
N CYS A 269 17.45 -3.68 -4.37
CA CYS A 269 17.15 -5.03 -3.88
C CYS A 269 18.41 -5.83 -3.49
N GLY A 270 19.43 -5.17 -2.94
CA GLY A 270 20.63 -5.78 -2.39
C GLY A 270 20.35 -6.86 -1.34
N ARG A 271 21.40 -7.47 -0.81
CA ARG A 271 21.26 -8.66 0.06
C ARG A 271 20.48 -8.38 1.35
N GLU A 272 20.58 -7.18 1.92
CA GLU A 272 19.86 -6.80 3.13
C GLU A 272 18.39 -6.44 2.90
N VAL A 273 17.96 -6.23 1.66
CA VAL A 273 16.55 -5.95 1.35
C VAL A 273 15.75 -7.24 1.43
N ILE A 274 14.76 -7.29 2.30
CA ILE A 274 13.84 -8.42 2.46
C ILE A 274 12.63 -8.27 1.54
N PHE A 275 12.06 -7.08 1.48
CA PHE A 275 10.91 -6.75 0.64
C PHE A 275 11.03 -5.30 0.14
N ALA A 276 10.69 -5.07 -1.11
CA ALA A 276 10.74 -3.75 -1.72
C ALA A 276 9.47 -3.46 -2.53
N VAL A 277 8.96 -2.26 -2.38
CA VAL A 277 7.89 -1.76 -3.27
C VAL A 277 8.54 -1.22 -4.54
N HIS A 278 8.31 -1.90 -5.67
CA HIS A 278 8.88 -1.52 -6.95
C HIS A 278 8.38 -0.15 -7.42
N GLN A 279 9.32 0.66 -7.89
CA GLN A 279 9.04 1.93 -8.53
C GLN A 279 10.02 2.13 -9.69
N ASP A 280 9.51 2.51 -10.85
CA ASP A 280 10.28 2.85 -12.03
C ASP A 280 10.23 4.34 -12.34
N VAL A 281 11.30 4.84 -12.94
CA VAL A 281 11.42 6.24 -13.37
C VAL A 281 10.33 6.65 -14.38
N SER A 282 9.88 5.70 -15.19
CA SER A 282 8.81 5.92 -16.17
C SER A 282 7.43 6.18 -15.54
N GLU A 283 7.26 5.86 -14.26
CA GLU A 283 6.00 6.02 -13.53
C GLU A 283 5.85 7.42 -12.92
N ALA A 284 6.81 8.32 -13.14
CA ALA A 284 6.80 9.73 -12.74
C ALA A 284 6.42 9.97 -11.26
N LEU A 285 6.78 9.04 -10.38
CA LEU A 285 6.50 9.12 -8.94
C LEU A 285 7.64 9.86 -8.24
N ASN A 286 7.29 10.84 -7.43
CA ASN A 286 8.25 11.50 -6.55
C ASN A 286 8.72 10.52 -5.46
N GLY A 287 10.00 10.57 -5.09
CA GLY A 287 10.54 9.79 -3.98
C GLY A 287 10.52 10.56 -2.66
N PRO A 288 10.88 9.92 -1.54
CA PRO A 288 10.96 10.56 -0.23
C PRO A 288 11.92 11.75 -0.19
N ALA A 289 12.82 11.86 -1.16
CA ALA A 289 13.68 13.00 -1.35
C ALA A 289 12.92 14.34 -1.51
N TYR A 290 11.63 14.29 -1.88
CA TYR A 290 10.84 15.51 -1.99
C TYR A 290 10.71 16.24 -0.65
N TYR A 291 10.56 15.54 0.46
CA TYR A 291 10.46 16.14 1.78
C TYR A 291 11.81 16.38 2.46
N LEU A 292 12.79 15.56 2.12
CA LEU A 292 14.09 15.52 2.76
C LEU A 292 15.16 16.24 1.94
N GLY A 293 14.92 16.41 0.63
CA GLY A 293 15.87 17.02 -0.29
C GLY A 293 15.88 18.54 -0.21
N TRP A 294 17.06 19.09 -0.38
CA TRP A 294 17.26 20.52 -0.44
C TRP A 294 16.78 21.09 -1.77
N ASN A 295 15.93 22.11 -1.70
CA ASN A 295 15.65 22.92 -2.88
C ASN A 295 16.88 23.81 -3.17
N GLU A 296 17.23 23.92 -4.43
CA GLU A 296 18.39 24.71 -4.89
C GLU A 296 18.38 26.15 -4.36
N SER A 297 17.18 26.74 -4.21
CA SER A 297 17.03 28.11 -3.72
C SER A 297 17.45 28.33 -2.25
N TYR A 298 17.53 27.24 -1.45
CA TYR A 298 17.91 27.30 -0.03
C TYR A 298 19.37 26.90 0.22
N VAL A 299 20.09 26.49 -0.81
CA VAL A 299 21.48 26.11 -0.71
C VAL A 299 22.34 27.20 -1.35
N GLU A 300 23.34 27.71 -0.62
CA GLU A 300 24.28 28.64 -1.17
C GLU A 300 24.99 28.04 -2.39
N ALA A 301 25.22 28.86 -3.41
CA ALA A 301 25.71 28.41 -4.71
C ALA A 301 27.02 27.60 -4.63
N ALA A 302 27.87 27.88 -3.66
CA ALA A 302 29.14 27.16 -3.44
C ALA A 302 28.92 25.70 -2.99
N TYR A 303 27.78 25.38 -2.37
CA TYR A 303 27.48 24.05 -1.80
C TYR A 303 26.50 23.26 -2.65
N ARG A 304 25.91 23.84 -3.69
CA ARG A 304 24.96 23.15 -4.58
C ARG A 304 25.63 22.02 -5.32
N ASN A 305 25.10 20.79 -5.11
CA ASN A 305 25.66 19.55 -5.65
C ASN A 305 27.13 19.27 -5.28
N ASN A 306 27.70 20.00 -4.30
CA ASN A 306 29.06 19.80 -3.82
C ASN A 306 29.24 20.37 -2.39
N PRO A 307 29.05 19.65 -1.32
CA PRO A 307 28.60 18.26 -1.25
C PRO A 307 27.07 18.07 -1.16
N VAL A 308 26.27 19.14 -1.11
CA VAL A 308 24.82 19.08 -0.86
C VAL A 308 24.06 18.78 -2.14
N PRO A 309 23.51 17.58 -2.32
CA PRO A 309 22.66 17.28 -3.47
C PRO A 309 21.44 18.20 -3.44
N THR A 310 21.22 18.97 -4.49
CA THR A 310 20.01 19.76 -4.65
C THR A 310 19.01 18.96 -5.45
N THR A 311 17.79 18.89 -4.92
CA THR A 311 16.66 18.25 -5.57
C THR A 311 15.56 19.27 -5.76
N GLY A 312 14.52 18.94 -6.51
CA GLY A 312 13.32 19.79 -6.59
C GLY A 312 12.47 19.78 -5.31
N GLY A 313 12.98 19.20 -4.23
CA GLY A 313 12.27 19.03 -2.96
C GLY A 313 12.13 20.32 -2.16
N ASN A 314 11.32 20.28 -1.13
CA ASN A 314 10.97 21.43 -0.30
C ASN A 314 11.55 21.37 1.11
N GLN A 315 12.28 20.33 1.46
CA GLN A 315 12.84 20.16 2.80
C GLN A 315 11.88 20.59 3.91
N TRP A 316 10.80 19.86 4.05
CA TRP A 316 9.80 20.16 5.06
C TRP A 316 10.21 19.70 6.44
N TRP A 317 11.09 18.72 6.54
CA TRP A 317 11.56 18.13 7.77
C TRP A 317 13.07 18.20 7.88
N TRP A 318 13.54 18.39 9.12
CA TRP A 318 14.94 18.18 9.46
C TRP A 318 15.06 17.23 10.64
N TYR A 319 16.25 16.66 10.79
CA TYR A 319 16.59 16.01 12.04
C TYR A 319 16.58 17.00 13.20
N THR A 320 15.99 16.60 14.35
CA THR A 320 16.06 17.40 15.58
C THR A 320 17.50 17.51 16.07
N ASP A 321 17.81 18.56 16.83
CA ASP A 321 19.15 18.74 17.41
C ASP A 321 19.54 17.56 18.30
N THR A 322 18.56 17.00 19.05
CA THR A 322 18.76 15.81 19.87
C THR A 322 19.20 14.61 19.02
N TYR A 323 18.58 14.38 17.88
CA TYR A 323 18.95 13.26 17.03
C TYR A 323 20.29 13.47 16.34
N ARG A 324 20.58 14.71 15.90
CA ARG A 324 21.91 15.06 15.35
C ARG A 324 23.02 14.85 16.37
N ALA A 325 22.79 15.27 17.61
CA ALA A 325 23.76 15.04 18.70
C ALA A 325 23.95 13.54 18.98
N LEU A 326 22.88 12.73 18.89
CA LEU A 326 22.96 11.27 19.03
C LEU A 326 23.78 10.64 17.92
N LEU A 327 23.58 11.06 16.67
CA LEU A 327 24.36 10.58 15.52
C LEU A 327 25.86 10.92 15.64
N GLN A 328 26.18 12.03 16.27
CA GLN A 328 27.55 12.50 16.45
C GLN A 328 28.22 12.02 17.76
N ALA A 329 27.46 11.32 18.61
CA ALA A 329 27.94 10.93 19.94
C ALA A 329 29.11 9.92 19.89
N ASP A 330 29.18 9.10 18.88
CA ASP A 330 30.26 8.14 18.66
C ASP A 330 31.05 8.49 17.38
N PRO A 331 32.26 9.08 17.49
CA PRO A 331 33.08 9.41 16.33
C PRO A 331 33.54 8.19 15.52
N ALA A 332 33.48 6.99 16.09
CA ALA A 332 33.80 5.75 15.39
C ALA A 332 32.65 5.22 14.53
N ASP A 333 31.44 5.74 14.74
CA ASP A 333 30.28 5.35 13.94
C ASP A 333 30.27 6.08 12.58
N THR A 334 30.79 5.42 11.56
CA THR A 334 30.85 5.96 10.20
C THR A 334 29.48 6.18 9.54
N ARG A 335 28.40 5.62 10.09
CA ARG A 335 27.03 5.76 9.58
C ARG A 335 26.53 7.20 9.75
N ALA A 336 26.99 7.89 10.79
CA ALA A 336 26.59 9.26 11.07
C ALA A 336 26.84 10.20 9.89
N ALA A 337 28.04 10.15 9.31
CA ALA A 337 28.42 10.99 8.17
C ALA A 337 27.64 10.70 6.88
N LEU A 338 27.09 9.48 6.75
CA LEU A 338 26.26 9.07 5.61
C LEU A 338 24.77 9.41 5.84
N THR A 339 24.34 9.49 7.08
CA THR A 339 22.94 9.76 7.44
C THR A 339 22.67 11.27 7.49
N CYS A 340 23.59 12.04 8.07
CA CYS A 340 23.43 13.48 8.22
C CYS A 340 24.76 14.17 7.87
N ARG A 341 24.81 14.87 6.75
CA ARG A 341 25.93 15.74 6.42
C ARG A 341 25.70 17.10 7.06
N THR A 342 26.59 17.49 7.95
CA THR A 342 26.74 18.88 8.37
C THR A 342 27.71 19.56 7.40
N ALA A 343 27.33 20.70 6.89
CA ALA A 343 28.27 21.57 6.19
C ALA A 343 29.04 22.38 7.26
N ASP A 344 30.10 21.80 7.77
CA ASP A 344 31.11 22.51 8.59
C ASP A 344 32.24 23.00 7.69
#